data_602311ea36bdc48f9447495ccb4f35bb
#
_entry.id   602311ea36bdc48f9447495ccb4f35bb
#
_cell.length_a   1.000
_cell.length_b   1.000
_cell.length_c   1.000
_cell.angle_alpha   90.00
_cell.angle_beta   90.00
_cell.angle_gamma   90.00
#
_symmetry.space_group_name_H-M   'P 1'
#
loop_
_entity.id
_entity.type
_entity.pdbx_description
1 polymer ?
#
loop_
_entity_poly.entity_id
_entity_poly.type
_entity_poly.pdbx_seq_one_letter_code
_entity_poly.pdbx_strand_id
1 'polypeptide(L)'
;MQALLLNTFLLLAPVLLGGFLVVGLEKSNRQKLIKLLLAFSGGFLLAIAFTHFLPELYTKHAAEHVHSAEEVMHAMLPIGIWILVGFLVQLFLEYFSGGIEHGHIHVHGHQKVPIGMLVSLSVHSFIEGMPLMGIEPHHDHHAHILGNHEYSLLLGIILHQLPVAIALMTLLRVSGISSVKSWSLLFLFGIMTPLGMFTGYFLQFSTEF
;
A
#
# COMPACT_ATOMS: atom_id res chain seq x y z
N MET A 1 6.81 -20.99 2.79
CA MET A 1 7.10 -20.48 4.13
C MET A 1 8.29 -19.52 4.15
N GLN A 2 9.43 -19.82 3.53
CA GLN A 2 10.59 -18.90 3.47
C GLN A 2 10.27 -17.59 2.73
N ALA A 3 9.62 -17.63 1.57
CA ALA A 3 9.21 -16.44 0.83
C ALA A 3 8.26 -15.54 1.64
N LEU A 4 7.34 -16.13 2.37
CA LEU A 4 6.38 -15.44 3.21
C LEU A 4 7.03 -14.67 4.37
N LEU A 5 8.02 -15.29 5.01
CA LEU A 5 8.82 -14.64 6.05
C LEU A 5 9.69 -13.52 5.46
N LEU A 6 10.27 -13.73 4.29
CA LEU A 6 11.07 -12.72 3.60
C LEU A 6 10.21 -11.52 3.21
N ASN A 7 9.05 -11.73 2.60
CA ASN A 7 8.13 -10.65 2.22
C ASN A 7 7.65 -9.88 3.46
N THR A 8 7.32 -10.58 4.57
CA THR A 8 6.97 -9.93 5.84
C THR A 8 8.09 -9.04 6.34
N PHE A 9 9.33 -9.52 6.31
CA PHE A 9 10.50 -8.72 6.71
C PHE A 9 10.69 -7.51 5.79
N LEU A 10 10.60 -7.70 4.47
CA LEU A 10 10.73 -6.64 3.48
C LEU A 10 9.65 -5.55 3.63
N LEU A 11 8.43 -5.92 4.01
CA LEU A 11 7.35 -4.97 4.28
C LEU A 11 7.53 -4.20 5.60
N LEU A 12 8.08 -4.83 6.64
CA LEU A 12 8.34 -4.18 7.92
C LEU A 12 9.58 -3.27 7.91
N ALA A 13 10.60 -3.62 7.12
CA ALA A 13 11.86 -2.90 7.08
C ALA A 13 11.71 -1.40 6.73
N PRO A 14 10.95 -0.98 5.70
CA PRO A 14 10.77 0.43 5.38
C PRO A 14 10.04 1.21 6.48
N VAL A 15 9.12 0.56 7.21
CA VAL A 15 8.40 1.20 8.31
C VAL A 15 9.35 1.51 9.47
N LEU A 16 10.19 0.55 9.86
CA LEU A 16 11.19 0.75 10.89
C LEU A 16 12.26 1.76 10.45
N LEU A 17 12.73 1.66 9.21
CA LEU A 17 13.68 2.61 8.64
C LEU A 17 13.11 4.03 8.65
N GLY A 18 11.86 4.22 8.25
CA GLY A 18 11.16 5.51 8.30
C GLY A 18 11.12 6.09 9.71
N GLY A 19 10.82 5.26 10.71
CA GLY A 19 10.87 5.66 12.12
C GLY A 19 12.26 6.12 12.57
N PHE A 20 13.31 5.39 12.21
CA PHE A 20 14.71 5.77 12.54
C PHE A 20 15.15 7.05 11.82
N LEU A 21 14.77 7.23 10.57
CA LEU A 21 15.09 8.45 9.80
C LEU A 21 14.50 9.71 10.46
N VAL A 22 13.33 9.62 11.09
CA VAL A 22 12.73 10.75 11.81
C VAL A 22 13.56 11.17 13.02
N VAL A 23 14.26 10.23 13.66
CA VAL A 23 15.12 10.56 14.81
C VAL A 23 16.42 11.22 14.34
N GLY A 24 16.96 10.82 13.18
CA GLY A 24 18.27 11.29 12.68
C GLY A 24 18.23 12.53 11.78
N LEU A 25 17.07 12.86 11.17
CA LEU A 25 16.97 13.96 10.21
C LEU A 25 16.46 15.25 10.85
N GLU A 26 17.00 16.38 10.40
CA GLU A 26 16.51 17.70 10.75
C GLU A 26 15.06 17.93 10.23
N LYS A 27 14.27 18.68 11.00
CA LYS A 27 12.85 18.92 10.73
C LYS A 27 12.59 19.52 9.32
N SER A 28 13.43 20.45 8.87
CA SER A 28 13.28 21.11 7.56
C SER A 28 13.47 20.14 6.39
N ASN A 29 14.46 19.25 6.48
CA ASN A 29 14.75 18.29 5.42
C ASN A 29 13.71 17.17 5.35
N ARG A 30 13.10 16.80 6.47
CA ARG A 30 12.07 15.77 6.52
C ARG A 30 10.85 16.10 5.66
N GLN A 31 10.32 17.31 5.71
CA GLN A 31 9.13 17.69 4.95
C GLN A 31 9.35 17.63 3.43
N LYS A 32 10.53 18.10 2.96
CA LYS A 32 10.88 18.02 1.54
C LYS A 32 11.04 16.57 1.09
N LEU A 33 11.71 15.76 1.91
CA LEU A 33 11.94 14.34 1.63
C LEU A 33 10.61 13.58 1.57
N ILE A 34 9.71 13.79 2.54
CA ILE A 34 8.38 13.14 2.57
C ILE A 34 7.62 13.45 1.28
N LYS A 35 7.50 14.72 0.88
CA LYS A 35 6.77 15.11 -0.34
C LYS A 35 7.36 14.47 -1.59
N LEU A 36 8.68 14.47 -1.72
CA LEU A 36 9.36 13.88 -2.87
C LEU A 36 9.14 12.35 -2.94
N LEU A 37 9.31 11.68 -1.82
CA LEU A 37 9.16 10.22 -1.74
C LEU A 37 7.71 9.79 -1.95
N LEU A 38 6.73 10.51 -1.39
CA LEU A 38 5.30 10.24 -1.62
C LEU A 38 4.93 10.45 -3.09
N ALA A 39 5.37 11.54 -3.70
CA ALA A 39 5.10 11.80 -5.12
C ALA A 39 5.72 10.71 -6.02
N PHE A 40 6.96 10.31 -5.74
CA PHE A 40 7.64 9.26 -6.48
C PHE A 40 6.98 7.89 -6.29
N SER A 41 6.76 7.47 -5.05
CA SER A 41 6.19 6.15 -4.75
C SER A 41 4.73 6.03 -5.20
N GLY A 42 3.92 7.07 -5.02
CA GLY A 42 2.54 7.12 -5.52
C GLY A 42 2.48 7.06 -7.04
N GLY A 43 3.33 7.82 -7.74
CA GLY A 43 3.46 7.76 -9.20
C GLY A 43 3.92 6.38 -9.69
N PHE A 44 4.82 5.72 -8.97
CA PHE A 44 5.30 4.38 -9.29
C PHE A 44 4.18 3.33 -9.13
N LEU A 45 3.42 3.36 -8.00
CA LEU A 45 2.27 2.48 -7.79
C LEU A 45 1.19 2.70 -8.86
N LEU A 46 0.89 3.96 -9.18
CA LEU A 46 -0.06 4.30 -10.23
C LEU A 46 0.38 3.76 -11.60
N ALA A 47 1.67 3.90 -11.93
CA ALA A 47 2.21 3.34 -13.17
C ALA A 47 2.02 1.83 -13.23
N ILE A 48 2.35 1.08 -12.17
CA ILE A 48 2.15 -0.38 -12.10
C ILE A 48 0.67 -0.72 -12.27
N ALA A 49 -0.23 0.00 -11.57
CA ALA A 49 -1.66 -0.24 -11.66
C ALA A 49 -2.18 -0.14 -13.10
N PHE A 50 -1.77 0.89 -13.85
CA PHE A 50 -2.24 1.12 -15.22
C PHE A 50 -1.50 0.32 -16.28
N THR A 51 -0.22 0.00 -16.08
CA THR A 51 0.58 -0.70 -17.10
C THR A 51 0.58 -2.21 -16.95
N HIS A 52 0.26 -2.72 -15.76
CA HIS A 52 0.30 -4.16 -15.47
C HIS A 52 -1.04 -4.68 -14.97
N PHE A 53 -1.55 -4.21 -13.82
CA PHE A 53 -2.76 -4.81 -13.22
C PHE A 53 -4.01 -4.60 -14.05
N LEU A 54 -4.24 -3.39 -14.54
CA LEU A 54 -5.45 -3.10 -15.30
C LEU A 54 -5.51 -3.87 -16.62
N PRO A 55 -4.45 -3.92 -17.45
CA PRO A 55 -4.43 -4.76 -18.65
C PRO A 55 -4.59 -6.26 -18.32
N GLU A 56 -3.94 -6.76 -17.26
CA GLU A 56 -4.04 -8.17 -16.87
C GLU A 56 -5.46 -8.56 -16.47
N LEU A 57 -6.14 -7.73 -15.65
CA LEU A 57 -7.54 -7.94 -15.27
C LEU A 57 -8.45 -8.02 -16.50
N TYR A 58 -8.27 -7.11 -17.47
CA TYR A 58 -9.07 -7.10 -18.68
C TYR A 58 -8.78 -8.31 -19.57
N THR A 59 -7.52 -8.70 -19.74
CA THR A 59 -7.15 -9.83 -20.61
C THR A 59 -7.58 -11.17 -20.02
N LYS A 60 -7.43 -11.41 -18.73
CA LYS A 60 -7.92 -12.64 -18.08
C LYS A 60 -9.44 -12.78 -18.23
N HIS A 61 -10.18 -11.72 -17.95
CA HIS A 61 -11.65 -11.74 -18.03
C HIS A 61 -12.17 -11.86 -19.46
N ALA A 62 -11.49 -11.25 -20.43
CA ALA A 62 -11.83 -11.35 -21.84
C ALA A 62 -11.56 -12.77 -22.39
N ALA A 63 -10.50 -13.44 -21.95
CA ALA A 63 -10.15 -14.78 -22.42
C ALA A 63 -11.16 -15.86 -21.98
N GLU A 64 -11.84 -15.67 -20.85
CA GLU A 64 -12.75 -16.66 -20.28
C GLU A 64 -14.19 -16.60 -20.86
N HIS A 65 -14.62 -15.46 -21.42
CA HIS A 65 -16.06 -15.21 -21.65
C HIS A 65 -16.42 -14.57 -23.01
N VAL A 66 -15.48 -14.43 -23.98
CA VAL A 66 -15.75 -13.56 -25.12
C VAL A 66 -15.76 -14.29 -26.46
N HIS A 67 -16.96 -14.38 -27.08
CA HIS A 67 -17.16 -14.75 -28.48
C HIS A 67 -17.77 -13.61 -29.32
N SER A 68 -18.24 -12.51 -28.67
CA SER A 68 -18.83 -11.35 -29.36
C SER A 68 -18.44 -10.02 -28.68
N ALA A 69 -18.54 -8.90 -29.43
CA ALA A 69 -18.26 -7.57 -28.90
C ALA A 69 -19.24 -7.15 -27.78
N GLU A 70 -20.45 -7.68 -27.78
CA GLU A 70 -21.47 -7.40 -26.75
C GLU A 70 -21.14 -8.12 -25.43
N GLU A 71 -20.63 -9.34 -25.50
CA GLU A 71 -20.13 -10.10 -24.35
C GLU A 71 -18.91 -9.43 -23.71
N VAL A 72 -18.01 -8.82 -24.53
CA VAL A 72 -16.88 -8.01 -24.01
C VAL A 72 -17.40 -6.91 -23.09
N MET A 73 -18.40 -6.16 -23.52
CA MET A 73 -18.93 -5.03 -22.75
C MET A 73 -19.55 -5.51 -21.42
N HIS A 74 -20.31 -6.61 -21.44
CA HIS A 74 -20.90 -7.18 -20.23
C HIS A 74 -19.85 -7.73 -19.26
N ALA A 75 -18.78 -8.33 -19.77
CA ALA A 75 -17.68 -8.83 -18.94
C ALA A 75 -16.83 -7.70 -18.32
N MET A 76 -16.68 -6.57 -19.02
CA MET A 76 -15.82 -5.45 -18.55
C MET A 76 -16.52 -4.49 -17.57
N LEU A 77 -17.86 -4.40 -17.61
CA LEU A 77 -18.62 -3.51 -16.76
C LEU A 77 -18.40 -3.78 -15.24
N PRO A 78 -18.41 -5.04 -14.76
CA PRO A 78 -18.14 -5.34 -13.34
C PRO A 78 -16.76 -4.88 -12.89
N ILE A 79 -15.73 -5.05 -13.75
CA ILE A 79 -14.36 -4.60 -13.42
C ILE A 79 -14.33 -3.09 -13.21
N GLY A 80 -14.95 -2.32 -14.12
CA GLY A 80 -15.04 -0.87 -13.99
C GLY A 80 -15.77 -0.43 -12.72
N ILE A 81 -16.86 -1.13 -12.34
CA ILE A 81 -17.60 -0.87 -11.11
C ILE A 81 -16.72 -1.13 -9.88
N TRP A 82 -15.99 -2.24 -9.83
CA TRP A 82 -15.11 -2.54 -8.70
C TRP A 82 -13.94 -1.57 -8.58
N ILE A 83 -13.38 -1.10 -9.71
CA ILE A 83 -12.36 -0.03 -9.70
C ILE A 83 -12.93 1.26 -9.10
N LEU A 84 -14.16 1.64 -9.51
CA LEU A 84 -14.83 2.81 -8.97
C LEU A 84 -15.12 2.67 -7.48
N VAL A 85 -15.60 1.50 -7.02
CA VAL A 85 -15.82 1.21 -5.61
C VAL A 85 -14.51 1.34 -4.83
N GLY A 86 -13.41 0.76 -5.32
CA GLY A 86 -12.09 0.88 -4.70
C GLY A 86 -11.63 2.34 -4.59
N PHE A 87 -11.83 3.12 -5.65
CA PHE A 87 -11.53 4.56 -5.65
C PHE A 87 -12.37 5.33 -4.60
N LEU A 88 -13.67 5.05 -4.50
CA LEU A 88 -14.53 5.68 -3.50
C LEU A 88 -14.15 5.29 -2.06
N VAL A 89 -13.79 4.02 -1.84
CA VAL A 89 -13.27 3.57 -0.55
C VAL A 89 -11.98 4.32 -0.20
N GLN A 90 -11.07 4.48 -1.16
CA GLN A 90 -9.83 5.22 -0.95
C GLN A 90 -10.09 6.70 -0.62
N LEU A 91 -10.99 7.38 -1.35
CA LEU A 91 -11.38 8.75 -1.03
C LEU A 91 -11.96 8.88 0.38
N PHE A 92 -12.76 7.90 0.79
CA PHE A 92 -13.32 7.86 2.13
C PHE A 92 -12.23 7.70 3.20
N LEU A 93 -11.28 6.80 2.99
CA LEU A 93 -10.14 6.62 3.89
C LEU A 93 -9.27 7.88 3.95
N GLU A 94 -9.02 8.53 2.82
CA GLU A 94 -8.26 9.79 2.74
C GLU A 94 -8.93 10.92 3.53
N TYR A 95 -10.25 11.03 3.48
CA TYR A 95 -10.99 12.01 4.27
C TYR A 95 -10.69 11.84 5.77
N PHE A 96 -10.62 10.63 6.29
CA PHE A 96 -10.29 10.35 7.70
C PHE A 96 -8.79 10.45 8.00
N SER A 97 -7.90 10.20 7.03
CA SER A 97 -6.45 10.35 7.22
C SER A 97 -5.98 11.81 7.22
N GLY A 98 -6.85 12.74 6.81
CA GLY A 98 -6.51 14.17 6.74
C GLY A 98 -5.44 14.49 5.69
N GLY A 99 -5.31 13.68 4.63
CA GLY A 99 -4.42 13.91 3.50
C GLY A 99 -2.93 13.67 3.79
N ILE A 100 -2.58 12.90 4.82
CA ILE A 100 -1.19 12.57 5.15
C ILE A 100 -0.50 11.83 4.01
N GLU A 101 -1.21 10.94 3.33
CA GLU A 101 -0.71 10.18 2.19
C GLU A 101 -0.32 11.08 1.01
N HIS A 102 -0.85 12.30 0.96
CA HIS A 102 -0.49 13.34 -0.02
C HIS A 102 0.47 14.40 0.53
N GLY A 103 1.06 14.15 1.71
CA GLY A 103 2.06 15.03 2.31
C GLY A 103 1.52 16.31 2.96
N HIS A 104 0.20 16.40 3.20
CA HIS A 104 -0.42 17.48 3.93
C HIS A 104 -0.36 17.24 5.45
N ILE A 105 0.80 17.52 6.06
CA ILE A 105 0.97 17.40 7.51
C ILE A 105 0.54 18.75 8.13
N HIS A 106 -0.74 18.89 8.47
CA HIS A 106 -1.23 20.04 9.24
C HIS A 106 -1.01 19.80 10.73
N VAL A 107 0.09 20.32 11.25
CA VAL A 107 0.36 20.30 12.69
C VAL A 107 -0.30 21.51 13.33
N HIS A 108 -1.52 21.37 13.80
CA HIS A 108 -2.10 22.30 14.76
C HIS A 108 -1.65 21.87 16.15
N GLY A 109 -0.88 22.76 16.84
CA GLY A 109 -0.17 22.44 18.09
C GLY A 109 -1.02 21.70 19.14
N HIS A 110 -0.39 20.76 19.86
CA HIS A 110 -0.94 19.97 20.98
C HIS A 110 -2.25 19.18 20.73
N GLN A 111 -2.61 18.89 19.51
CA GLN A 111 -3.76 18.01 19.25
C GLN A 111 -3.37 16.54 19.42
N LYS A 112 -4.22 15.81 20.16
CA LYS A 112 -4.17 14.35 20.22
C LYS A 112 -4.21 13.82 18.81
N VAL A 113 -3.36 12.83 18.46
CA VAL A 113 -3.44 12.16 17.15
C VAL A 113 -4.88 11.71 16.94
N PRO A 114 -5.53 12.10 15.85
CA PRO A 114 -6.89 11.65 15.58
C PRO A 114 -6.87 10.13 15.41
N ILE A 115 -7.58 9.42 16.29
CA ILE A 115 -7.68 7.95 16.21
C ILE A 115 -8.19 7.54 14.82
N GLY A 116 -9.13 8.32 14.26
CA GLY A 116 -9.65 8.09 12.91
C GLY A 116 -8.57 8.04 11.83
N MET A 117 -7.56 8.94 11.93
CA MET A 117 -6.44 8.95 11.00
C MET A 117 -5.57 7.69 11.11
N LEU A 118 -5.22 7.28 12.35
CA LEU A 118 -4.43 6.06 12.54
C LEU A 118 -5.18 4.82 12.03
N VAL A 119 -6.49 4.75 12.31
CA VAL A 119 -7.36 3.66 11.82
C VAL A 119 -7.41 3.67 10.29
N SER A 120 -7.64 4.84 9.67
CA SER A 120 -7.70 4.98 8.21
C SER A 120 -6.42 4.51 7.53
N LEU A 121 -5.26 4.99 7.99
CA LEU A 121 -3.95 4.56 7.49
C LEU A 121 -3.71 3.06 7.69
N SER A 122 -4.15 2.51 8.83
CA SER A 122 -4.01 1.08 9.12
C SER A 122 -4.89 0.22 8.19
N VAL A 123 -6.12 0.65 7.92
CA VAL A 123 -7.04 -0.02 6.98
C VAL A 123 -6.49 0.06 5.55
N HIS A 124 -6.01 1.25 5.13
CA HIS A 124 -5.37 1.43 3.83
C HIS A 124 -4.18 0.47 3.66
N SER A 125 -3.27 0.45 4.61
CA SER A 125 -2.07 -0.40 4.61
C SER A 125 -2.42 -1.90 4.60
N PHE A 126 -3.51 -2.29 5.29
CA PHE A 126 -4.02 -3.65 5.27
C PHE A 126 -4.55 -4.04 3.88
N ILE A 127 -5.37 -3.19 3.26
CA ILE A 127 -5.93 -3.42 1.92
C ILE A 127 -4.81 -3.50 0.87
N GLU A 128 -3.81 -2.62 0.97
CA GLU A 128 -2.64 -2.59 0.09
C GLU A 128 -1.83 -3.90 0.13
N GLY A 129 -1.80 -4.57 1.29
CA GLY A 129 -1.13 -5.86 1.45
C GLY A 129 -1.85 -7.05 0.82
N MET A 130 -3.18 -7.00 0.68
CA MET A 130 -3.98 -8.17 0.26
C MET A 130 -3.59 -8.76 -1.10
N PRO A 131 -3.30 -7.98 -2.15
CA PRO A 131 -2.97 -8.52 -3.47
C PRO A 131 -1.57 -9.16 -3.57
N LEU A 132 -0.71 -9.03 -2.55
CA LEU A 132 0.68 -9.52 -2.60
C LEU A 132 0.82 -11.04 -2.65
N MET A 133 -0.21 -11.81 -2.32
CA MET A 133 -0.16 -13.29 -2.32
C MET A 133 -1.03 -13.95 -3.40
N GLY A 134 -1.77 -13.16 -4.18
CA GLY A 134 -2.60 -13.66 -5.28
C GLY A 134 -1.84 -14.01 -6.56
N ILE A 135 -0.51 -13.99 -6.53
CA ILE A 135 0.34 -14.09 -7.69
C ILE A 135 1.21 -15.34 -7.55
N GLU A 136 0.83 -16.42 -8.24
CA GLU A 136 1.63 -17.66 -8.34
C GLU A 136 2.94 -17.38 -9.10
N PRO A 137 4.10 -17.88 -8.63
CA PRO A 137 5.34 -17.78 -9.39
C PRO A 137 5.25 -18.69 -10.63
N HIS A 138 4.81 -18.13 -11.74
CA HIS A 138 4.99 -18.80 -13.02
C HIS A 138 6.49 -18.91 -13.31
N HIS A 139 6.97 -20.13 -13.45
CA HIS A 139 8.35 -20.47 -13.79
C HIS A 139 8.68 -20.11 -15.25
N ASP A 140 8.57 -18.85 -15.62
CA ASP A 140 9.11 -18.36 -16.87
C ASP A 140 10.59 -18.04 -16.68
N HIS A 141 11.44 -18.82 -17.34
CA HIS A 141 12.89 -18.85 -17.26
C HIS A 141 13.63 -17.60 -17.76
N HIS A 142 12.98 -16.44 -17.84
CA HIS A 142 13.59 -15.17 -18.21
C HIS A 142 13.43 -14.17 -17.06
N ALA A 143 14.26 -14.34 -16.02
CA ALA A 143 14.32 -13.47 -14.85
C ALA A 143 14.88 -12.07 -15.23
N HIS A 144 14.01 -11.19 -15.71
CA HIS A 144 14.25 -9.77 -15.60
C HIS A 144 13.66 -9.29 -14.26
N ILE A 145 14.51 -8.75 -13.38
CA ILE A 145 14.13 -8.28 -12.03
C ILE A 145 12.96 -7.26 -12.05
N LEU A 146 12.72 -6.59 -13.17
CA LEU A 146 11.60 -5.68 -13.42
C LEU A 146 10.48 -6.29 -14.27
N GLY A 147 10.58 -7.55 -14.67
CA GLY A 147 9.61 -8.24 -15.54
C GLY A 147 8.60 -9.13 -14.81
N ASN A 148 8.82 -9.43 -13.53
CA ASN A 148 7.88 -10.21 -12.74
C ASN A 148 6.94 -9.24 -12.02
N HIS A 149 5.66 -9.27 -12.38
CA HIS A 149 4.59 -8.40 -11.86
C HIS A 149 4.51 -8.38 -10.32
N GLU A 150 4.81 -9.52 -9.68
CA GLU A 150 4.83 -9.72 -8.23
C GLU A 150 5.84 -8.82 -7.52
N TYR A 151 7.08 -8.84 -8.01
CA TYR A 151 8.15 -8.04 -7.40
C TYR A 151 7.95 -6.54 -7.63
N SER A 152 7.29 -6.16 -8.74
CA SER A 152 6.99 -4.75 -9.02
C SER A 152 6.00 -4.17 -8.04
N LEU A 153 4.92 -4.92 -7.69
CA LEU A 153 3.96 -4.50 -6.67
C LEU A 153 4.61 -4.44 -5.28
N LEU A 154 5.31 -5.50 -4.89
CA LEU A 154 6.02 -5.55 -3.62
C LEU A 154 7.00 -4.37 -3.47
N LEU A 155 7.78 -4.08 -4.52
CA LEU A 155 8.70 -2.95 -4.55
C LEU A 155 7.94 -1.62 -4.44
N GLY A 156 6.82 -1.47 -5.14
CA GLY A 156 5.97 -0.29 -5.06
C GLY A 156 5.47 -0.02 -3.65
N ILE A 157 4.98 -1.05 -2.97
CA ILE A 157 4.49 -0.96 -1.59
C ILE A 157 5.64 -0.64 -0.63
N ILE A 158 6.82 -1.28 -0.76
CA ILE A 158 8.01 -0.98 0.03
C ILE A 158 8.40 0.49 -0.10
N LEU A 159 8.46 1.00 -1.33
CA LEU A 159 8.80 2.39 -1.61
C LEU A 159 7.75 3.37 -1.08
N HIS A 160 6.46 2.98 -1.11
CA HIS A 160 5.37 3.81 -0.61
C HIS A 160 5.29 3.81 0.92
N GLN A 161 5.52 2.69 1.58
CA GLN A 161 5.48 2.59 3.04
C GLN A 161 6.54 3.44 3.74
N LEU A 162 7.72 3.61 3.14
CA LEU A 162 8.80 4.40 3.73
C LEU A 162 8.38 5.86 4.02
N PRO A 163 7.90 6.65 3.03
CA PRO A 163 7.48 8.03 3.27
C PRO A 163 6.25 8.12 4.18
N VAL A 164 5.30 7.18 4.10
CA VAL A 164 4.14 7.14 5.00
C VAL A 164 4.58 6.91 6.45
N ALA A 165 5.53 6.00 6.69
CA ALA A 165 6.10 5.77 8.02
C ALA A 165 6.84 6.99 8.56
N ILE A 166 7.62 7.71 7.71
CA ILE A 166 8.27 8.96 8.09
C ILE A 166 7.22 10.03 8.45
N ALA A 167 6.17 10.16 7.65
CA ALA A 167 5.08 11.11 7.89
C ALA A 167 4.35 10.81 9.20
N LEU A 168 3.94 9.55 9.41
CA LEU A 168 3.24 9.09 10.61
C LEU A 168 4.12 9.29 11.86
N MET A 169 5.36 8.82 11.84
CA MET A 169 6.27 8.99 12.99
C MET A 169 6.52 10.46 13.30
N THR A 170 6.69 11.31 12.28
CA THR A 170 6.85 12.76 12.44
C THR A 170 5.64 13.36 13.14
N LEU A 171 4.43 13.01 12.72
CA LEU A 171 3.21 13.49 13.32
C LEU A 171 3.05 13.04 14.78
N LEU A 172 3.27 11.75 15.07
CA LEU A 172 3.22 11.20 16.41
C LEU A 172 4.16 11.95 17.37
N ARG A 173 5.37 12.26 16.91
CA ARG A 173 6.39 12.99 17.70
C ARG A 173 6.01 14.47 17.90
N VAL A 174 5.50 15.14 16.89
CA VAL A 174 5.10 16.55 16.97
C VAL A 174 3.82 16.71 17.81
N SER A 175 2.94 15.71 17.84
CA SER A 175 1.74 15.68 18.72
C SER A 175 2.08 15.47 20.20
N GLY A 176 3.36 15.39 20.58
CA GLY A 176 3.79 15.25 21.97
C GLY A 176 3.63 13.83 22.54
N ILE A 177 3.39 12.84 21.69
CA ILE A 177 3.32 11.44 22.11
C ILE A 177 4.71 10.97 22.54
N SER A 178 4.79 10.22 23.65
CA SER A 178 6.05 9.68 24.16
C SER A 178 6.71 8.76 23.11
N SER A 179 8.03 8.70 23.13
CA SER A 179 8.80 7.90 22.16
C SER A 179 8.35 6.44 22.12
N VAL A 180 8.15 5.81 23.27
CA VAL A 180 7.70 4.40 23.34
C VAL A 180 6.35 4.21 22.68
N LYS A 181 5.36 5.07 22.98
CA LYS A 181 4.03 5.01 22.36
C LYS A 181 4.09 5.26 20.86
N SER A 182 4.91 6.21 20.39
CA SER A 182 5.08 6.50 18.96
C SER A 182 5.62 5.29 18.21
N TRP A 183 6.63 4.62 18.76
CA TRP A 183 7.17 3.38 18.19
C TRP A 183 6.16 2.23 18.20
N SER A 184 5.38 2.08 19.30
CA SER A 184 4.34 1.04 19.37
C SER A 184 3.24 1.26 18.33
N LEU A 185 2.80 2.51 18.11
CA LEU A 185 1.79 2.84 17.12
C LEU A 185 2.33 2.68 15.69
N LEU A 186 3.58 3.07 15.44
CA LEU A 186 4.23 2.85 14.15
C LEU A 186 4.39 1.35 13.84
N PHE A 187 4.75 0.55 14.83
CA PHE A 187 4.86 -0.91 14.67
C PHE A 187 3.49 -1.55 14.42
N LEU A 188 2.44 -1.11 15.14
CA LEU A 188 1.08 -1.55 14.90
C LEU A 188 0.64 -1.25 13.46
N PHE A 189 0.91 -0.03 12.97
CA PHE A 189 0.68 0.33 11.57
C PHE A 189 1.46 -0.58 10.62
N GLY A 190 2.75 -0.81 10.88
CA GLY A 190 3.63 -1.62 10.01
C GLY A 190 3.20 -3.08 9.88
N ILE A 191 2.54 -3.66 10.90
CA ILE A 191 2.02 -5.04 10.84
C ILE A 191 0.79 -5.15 9.91
N MET A 192 0.07 -4.07 9.62
CA MET A 192 -1.17 -4.13 8.87
C MET A 192 -0.97 -4.66 7.44
N THR A 193 0.09 -4.27 6.75
CA THR A 193 0.39 -4.78 5.39
C THR A 193 0.70 -6.28 5.38
N PRO A 194 1.58 -6.81 6.24
CA PRO A 194 1.73 -8.26 6.38
C PRO A 194 0.43 -8.99 6.74
N LEU A 195 -0.40 -8.43 7.62
CA LEU A 195 -1.71 -9.02 7.95
C LEU A 195 -2.63 -9.04 6.72
N GLY A 196 -2.65 -7.99 5.93
CA GLY A 196 -3.36 -7.94 4.65
C GLY A 196 -2.87 -9.02 3.70
N MET A 197 -1.56 -9.16 3.53
CA MET A 197 -0.94 -10.21 2.72
C MET A 197 -1.36 -11.62 3.18
N PHE A 198 -1.32 -11.91 4.47
CA PHE A 198 -1.80 -13.19 5.02
C PHE A 198 -3.29 -13.40 4.77
N THR A 199 -4.11 -12.37 4.93
CA THR A 199 -5.55 -12.44 4.68
C THR A 199 -5.82 -12.74 3.20
N GLY A 200 -5.13 -12.08 2.28
CA GLY A 200 -5.20 -12.36 0.84
C GLY A 200 -4.88 -13.82 0.52
N TYR A 201 -3.81 -14.35 1.12
CA TYR A 201 -3.45 -15.76 0.98
C TYR A 201 -4.55 -16.72 1.42
N PHE A 202 -5.15 -16.50 2.60
CA PHE A 202 -6.23 -17.34 3.10
C PHE A 202 -7.52 -17.24 2.26
N LEU A 203 -7.85 -16.05 1.77
CA LEU A 203 -9.03 -15.85 0.93
C LEU A 203 -8.88 -16.57 -0.41
N GLN A 204 -7.72 -16.50 -1.06
CA GLN A 204 -7.45 -17.20 -2.30
C GLN A 204 -7.55 -18.73 -2.10
N PHE A 205 -6.95 -19.25 -1.04
CA PHE A 205 -7.01 -20.69 -0.71
C PHE A 205 -8.43 -21.18 -0.46
N SER A 206 -9.32 -20.32 0.04
CA SER A 206 -10.73 -20.66 0.30
C SER A 206 -11.61 -20.61 -0.94
N THR A 207 -11.19 -19.97 -2.02
CA THR A 207 -11.96 -19.88 -3.29
C THR A 207 -11.60 -20.98 -4.29
N GLU A 208 -10.52 -21.73 -4.05
CA GLU A 208 -10.11 -22.88 -4.88
C GLU A 208 -10.78 -24.22 -4.46
N PHE A 209 -11.61 -24.22 -3.41
CA PHE A 209 -12.44 -25.34 -2.97
C PHE A 209 -13.93 -25.07 -3.25
#